data_e52ae5959694ae14b610701b133859f5
#
_entry.id   e52ae5959694ae14b610701b133859f5
#
_cell.length_a   1.000
_cell.length_b   1.000
_cell.length_c   1.000
_cell.angle_alpha   90.00
_cell.angle_beta   90.00
_cell.angle_gamma   90.00
#
_symmetry.space_group_name_H-M   'P 1'
#
loop_
_entity.id
_entity.type
_entity.pdbx_description
1 polymer ?
#
loop_
_entity_poly.entity_id
_entity_poly.type
_entity_poly.pdbx_seq_one_letter_code
_entity_poly.pdbx_strand_id
1 'polypeptide(L)'
;MQNQKKKVEVVAAVIMHNQKILCVQRSENKYAYISKKFEFPGGKMEEGETKKQTIIREIKEELNMDIIPIKELKTVEHEYPDFNLKMHSFISECLSTEVFLSEHIDYKWLSVSELETLDWDAADLPIVEQLINS
;
A
#
# COMPACT_ATOMS: atom_id res chain seq x y z
N MET A 1 -15.25 17.66 26.11
CA MET A 1 -15.50 17.29 24.72
C MET A 1 -14.25 16.71 24.09
N GLN A 2 -14.36 15.56 23.49
CA GLN A 2 -13.22 14.90 22.88
C GLN A 2 -13.21 15.13 21.39
N ASN A 3 -12.04 15.51 20.85
CA ASN A 3 -11.83 15.57 19.43
C ASN A 3 -11.59 14.15 18.91
N GLN A 4 -12.45 13.70 18.03
CA GLN A 4 -12.28 12.40 17.40
C GLN A 4 -11.38 12.56 16.19
N LYS A 5 -10.37 11.69 16.12
CA LYS A 5 -9.53 11.63 14.95
C LYS A 5 -10.30 11.05 13.77
N LYS A 6 -9.99 11.51 12.59
CA LYS A 6 -10.55 10.99 11.36
C LYS A 6 -10.15 9.51 11.20
N LYS A 7 -11.10 8.69 10.77
CA LYS A 7 -10.85 7.29 10.44
C LYS A 7 -10.74 7.16 8.92
N VAL A 8 -9.68 6.52 8.48
CA VAL A 8 -9.42 6.33 7.05
C VAL A 8 -9.29 4.83 6.78
N GLU A 9 -10.09 4.34 5.84
CA GLU A 9 -10.03 2.93 5.44
C GLU A 9 -9.49 2.83 4.03
N VAL A 10 -8.40 2.04 3.87
CA VAL A 10 -7.69 1.91 2.60
C VAL A 10 -7.45 0.44 2.28
N VAL A 11 -7.14 0.20 1.01
CA VAL A 11 -6.73 -1.12 0.53
C VAL A 11 -5.39 -0.97 -0.18
N ALA A 12 -4.46 -1.87 0.10
CA ALA A 12 -3.13 -1.87 -0.50
C ALA A 12 -2.89 -3.15 -1.29
N ALA A 13 -2.04 -3.07 -2.30
CA ALA A 13 -1.68 -4.22 -3.13
C ALA A 13 -0.22 -4.60 -2.91
N VAL A 14 0.00 -5.85 -2.55
CA VAL A 14 1.33 -6.46 -2.57
C VAL A 14 1.47 -7.11 -3.94
N ILE A 15 1.97 -6.35 -4.92
CA ILE A 15 2.05 -6.79 -6.30
C ILE A 15 3.34 -7.58 -6.48
N MET A 16 3.19 -8.86 -6.83
CA MET A 16 4.33 -9.77 -6.96
C MET A 16 4.53 -10.19 -8.40
N HIS A 17 5.79 -10.17 -8.84
CA HIS A 17 6.19 -10.66 -10.14
C HIS A 17 7.61 -11.22 -10.04
N ASN A 18 7.81 -12.48 -10.48
CA ASN A 18 9.11 -13.14 -10.42
C ASN A 18 9.76 -13.05 -9.04
N GLN A 19 8.97 -13.28 -7.98
CA GLN A 19 9.42 -13.26 -6.58
C GLN A 19 9.87 -11.88 -6.11
N LYS A 20 9.51 -10.83 -6.84
CA LYS A 20 9.76 -9.44 -6.43
C LYS A 20 8.45 -8.72 -6.17
N ILE A 21 8.52 -7.77 -5.26
CA ILE A 21 7.37 -7.00 -4.80
C ILE A 21 7.56 -5.54 -5.17
N LEU A 22 6.49 -4.94 -5.70
CA LEU A 22 6.50 -3.52 -6.05
C LEU A 22 6.34 -2.65 -4.81
N CYS A 23 7.32 -1.80 -4.57
CA CYS A 23 7.35 -0.83 -3.47
C CYS A 23 7.38 0.55 -4.08
N VAL A 24 6.51 1.45 -3.62
CA VAL A 24 6.43 2.81 -4.17
C VAL A 24 6.73 3.83 -3.08
N GLN A 25 7.31 4.96 -3.49
CA GLN A 25 7.70 6.02 -2.55
C GLN A 25 6.74 7.20 -2.67
N ARG A 26 6.17 7.60 -1.55
CA ARG A 26 5.27 8.75 -1.48
C ARG A 26 6.03 10.03 -1.76
N SER A 27 5.32 10.98 -2.36
CA SER A 27 5.85 12.33 -2.53
C SER A 27 5.90 13.05 -1.18
N GLU A 28 6.44 14.26 -1.17
CA GLU A 28 6.49 15.09 0.01
C GLU A 28 5.09 15.32 0.57
N ASN A 29 4.96 15.26 1.89
CA ASN A 29 3.69 15.39 2.58
C ASN A 29 3.85 16.32 3.78
N LYS A 30 2.75 16.99 4.16
CA LYS A 30 2.76 17.87 5.34
C LYS A 30 3.05 17.12 6.64
N TYR A 31 2.74 15.82 6.68
CA TYR A 31 3.05 14.97 7.85
C TYR A 31 4.41 14.31 7.65
N ALA A 32 5.40 14.74 8.44
CA ALA A 32 6.76 14.21 8.35
C ALA A 32 6.80 12.69 8.51
N TYR A 33 5.88 12.12 9.30
CA TYR A 33 5.87 10.68 9.59
C TYR A 33 5.39 9.82 8.40
N ILE A 34 4.89 10.44 7.31
CA ILE A 34 4.54 9.72 6.08
C ILE A 34 5.23 10.30 4.84
N SER A 35 5.80 11.51 4.94
CA SER A 35 6.45 12.17 3.81
C SER A 35 7.63 11.36 3.28
N LYS A 36 7.62 11.06 1.98
CA LYS A 36 8.69 10.33 1.26
C LYS A 36 8.94 8.90 1.77
N LYS A 37 8.03 8.35 2.56
CA LYS A 37 8.12 6.96 2.99
C LYS A 37 7.73 6.02 1.85
N PHE A 38 8.27 4.80 1.89
CA PHE A 38 7.83 3.75 0.99
C PHE A 38 6.56 3.09 1.52
N GLU A 39 5.74 2.61 0.62
CA GLU A 39 4.49 1.95 0.95
C GLU A 39 4.13 0.94 -0.13
N PHE A 40 3.20 0.04 0.16
CA PHE A 40 2.55 -0.73 -0.87
C PHE A 40 1.49 0.17 -1.52
N PRO A 41 1.37 0.17 -2.86
CA PRO A 41 0.44 1.07 -3.53
C PRO A 41 -1.01 0.73 -3.21
N GLY A 42 -1.88 1.72 -3.18
CA GLY A 42 -3.29 1.54 -2.89
C GLY A 42 -3.97 2.86 -2.62
N GLY A 43 -5.16 2.80 -2.05
CA GLY A 43 -5.90 4.01 -1.77
C GLY A 43 -7.19 3.76 -1.01
N LYS A 44 -7.99 4.81 -0.91
CA LYS A 44 -9.19 4.84 -0.08
C LYS A 44 -10.34 4.07 -0.74
N MET A 45 -11.09 3.34 0.09
CA MET A 45 -12.35 2.73 -0.35
C MET A 45 -13.38 3.83 -0.61
N GLU A 46 -14.11 3.68 -1.70
CA GLU A 46 -15.26 4.52 -2.00
C GLU A 46 -16.53 3.80 -1.61
N GLU A 47 -17.59 4.57 -1.35
CA GLU A 47 -18.87 4.00 -0.98
C GLU A 47 -19.38 3.03 -2.04
N GLY A 48 -19.80 1.86 -1.60
CA GLY A 48 -20.33 0.84 -2.49
C GLY A 48 -19.29 -0.08 -3.12
N GLU A 49 -17.99 0.18 -2.91
CA GLU A 49 -16.93 -0.68 -3.42
C GLU A 49 -16.62 -1.83 -2.49
N THR A 50 -16.31 -3.00 -3.07
CA THR A 50 -15.65 -4.07 -2.33
C THR A 50 -14.16 -3.74 -2.22
N LYS A 51 -13.46 -4.40 -1.30
CA LYS A 51 -12.00 -4.23 -1.16
C LYS A 51 -11.27 -4.54 -2.47
N LYS A 52 -11.66 -5.61 -3.17
CA LYS A 52 -11.02 -5.98 -4.45
C LYS A 52 -11.28 -4.93 -5.52
N GLN A 53 -12.49 -4.40 -5.60
CA GLN A 53 -12.81 -3.33 -6.54
C GLN A 53 -11.98 -2.09 -6.27
N THR A 54 -11.83 -1.73 -5.01
CA THR A 54 -11.02 -0.58 -4.62
C THR A 54 -9.58 -0.73 -5.09
N ILE A 55 -8.96 -1.87 -4.81
CA ILE A 55 -7.54 -2.01 -5.12
C ILE A 55 -7.29 -2.10 -6.61
N ILE A 56 -8.18 -2.73 -7.37
CA ILE A 56 -8.07 -2.76 -8.83
C ILE A 56 -8.16 -1.36 -9.40
N ARG A 57 -9.13 -0.57 -8.93
CA ARG A 57 -9.32 0.81 -9.39
C ARG A 57 -8.15 1.71 -9.03
N GLU A 58 -7.72 1.66 -7.76
CA GLU A 58 -6.63 2.52 -7.28
C GLU A 58 -5.31 2.24 -8.01
N ILE A 59 -4.97 0.98 -8.23
CA ILE A 59 -3.74 0.63 -8.94
C ILE A 59 -3.82 1.08 -10.41
N LYS A 60 -4.99 0.98 -11.02
CA LYS A 60 -5.18 1.48 -12.39
C LYS A 60 -4.98 3.00 -12.46
N GLU A 61 -5.58 3.72 -11.51
CA GLU A 61 -5.47 5.18 -11.46
C GLU A 61 -4.04 5.66 -11.17
N GLU A 62 -3.39 5.04 -10.19
CA GLU A 62 -2.09 5.53 -9.71
C GLU A 62 -0.91 5.06 -10.54
N LEU A 63 -0.95 3.84 -11.07
CA LEU A 63 0.20 3.21 -11.70
C LEU A 63 -0.07 2.76 -13.14
N ASN A 64 -1.30 2.90 -13.60
CA ASN A 64 -1.75 2.39 -14.90
C ASN A 64 -1.46 0.90 -15.08
N MET A 65 -1.62 0.13 -14.01
CA MET A 65 -1.41 -1.32 -14.01
C MET A 65 -2.73 -2.04 -13.81
N ASP A 66 -2.84 -3.21 -14.46
CA ASP A 66 -3.95 -4.13 -14.27
C ASP A 66 -3.47 -5.26 -13.38
N ILE A 67 -4.17 -5.47 -12.27
CA ILE A 67 -3.81 -6.49 -11.28
C ILE A 67 -4.95 -7.46 -11.02
N ILE A 68 -4.59 -8.62 -10.49
CA ILE A 68 -5.54 -9.64 -10.07
C ILE A 68 -5.25 -9.92 -8.59
N PRO A 69 -6.13 -9.44 -7.67
CA PRO A 69 -5.97 -9.77 -6.25
C PRO A 69 -6.19 -11.27 -6.02
N ILE A 70 -5.24 -11.90 -5.33
CA ILE A 70 -5.24 -13.36 -5.13
C ILE A 70 -5.57 -13.74 -3.70
N LYS A 71 -4.89 -13.14 -2.73
CA LYS A 71 -5.00 -13.55 -1.32
C LYS A 71 -4.99 -12.35 -0.41
N GLU A 72 -6.00 -12.28 0.47
CA GLU A 72 -6.05 -11.21 1.48
C GLU A 72 -5.08 -11.53 2.62
N LEU A 73 -4.29 -10.52 3.00
CA LEU A 73 -3.39 -10.58 4.13
C LEU A 73 -4.10 -10.02 5.37
N LYS A 74 -3.39 -9.94 6.49
CA LYS A 74 -4.01 -9.44 7.72
C LYS A 74 -4.42 -7.97 7.58
N THR A 75 -5.49 -7.59 8.26
CA THR A 75 -5.90 -6.20 8.35
C THR A 75 -5.04 -5.50 9.39
N VAL A 76 -4.55 -4.32 9.03
CA VAL A 76 -3.71 -3.50 9.91
C VAL A 76 -4.53 -2.32 10.40
N GLU A 77 -4.53 -2.08 11.71
CA GLU A 77 -5.07 -0.86 12.29
C GLU A 77 -3.91 -0.11 12.92
N HIS A 78 -3.71 1.12 12.47
CA HIS A 78 -2.59 1.94 12.93
C HIS A 78 -3.08 3.33 13.33
N GLU A 79 -2.64 3.79 14.49
CA GLU A 79 -2.99 5.10 15.01
C GLU A 79 -1.86 6.08 14.72
N TYR A 80 -2.10 7.01 13.80
CA TYR A 80 -1.20 8.13 13.56
C TYR A 80 -1.62 9.32 14.43
N PRO A 81 -0.73 10.30 14.64
CA PRO A 81 -1.10 11.47 15.45
C PRO A 81 -2.35 12.19 14.97
N ASP A 82 -2.58 12.26 13.66
CA ASP A 82 -3.64 13.06 13.07
C ASP A 82 -4.83 12.25 12.56
N PHE A 83 -4.68 10.94 12.42
CA PHE A 83 -5.77 10.08 11.95
C PHE A 83 -5.51 8.62 12.31
N ASN A 84 -6.60 7.84 12.29
CA ASN A 84 -6.52 6.39 12.51
C ASN A 84 -6.72 5.69 11.16
N LEU A 85 -5.85 4.75 10.85
CA LEU A 85 -5.86 4.04 9.58
C LEU A 85 -6.28 2.58 9.79
N LYS A 86 -7.16 2.11 8.91
CA LYS A 86 -7.47 0.68 8.77
C LYS A 86 -7.09 0.28 7.36
N MET A 87 -6.15 -0.64 7.23
CA MET A 87 -5.62 -1.05 5.94
C MET A 87 -5.85 -2.54 5.70
N HIS A 88 -6.52 -2.84 4.59
CA HIS A 88 -6.64 -4.18 4.03
C HIS A 88 -5.58 -4.34 2.96
N SER A 89 -5.05 -5.54 2.77
CA SER A 89 -4.01 -5.78 1.76
C SER A 89 -4.25 -7.09 1.05
N PHE A 90 -3.86 -7.13 -0.22
CA PHE A 90 -3.97 -8.33 -1.04
C PHE A 90 -2.66 -8.61 -1.77
N ILE A 91 -2.19 -9.85 -1.66
CA ILE A 91 -1.19 -10.33 -2.62
C ILE A 91 -1.88 -10.34 -3.98
N SER A 92 -1.23 -9.76 -4.98
CA SER A 92 -1.81 -9.58 -6.30
C SER A 92 -0.81 -9.94 -7.38
N GLU A 93 -1.33 -10.43 -8.50
CA GLU A 93 -0.55 -10.63 -9.72
C GLU A 93 -0.75 -9.42 -10.63
N CYS A 94 0.21 -9.16 -11.52
CA CYS A 94 0.06 -8.10 -12.51
C CYS A 94 0.15 -8.68 -13.92
N LEU A 95 -0.54 -8.03 -14.86
CA LEU A 95 -0.56 -8.43 -16.26
C LEU A 95 0.64 -7.86 -17.01
N SER A 96 1.26 -6.81 -16.50
CA SER A 96 2.45 -6.15 -17.04
C SER A 96 3.25 -5.59 -15.89
N THR A 97 4.57 -5.49 -16.06
CA THR A 97 5.45 -4.90 -15.06
C THR A 97 5.75 -3.43 -15.33
N GLU A 98 5.11 -2.84 -16.34
CA GLU A 98 5.27 -1.42 -16.61
C GLU A 98 4.57 -0.61 -15.52
N VAL A 99 5.29 0.35 -14.95
CA VAL A 99 4.81 1.22 -13.87
C VAL A 99 4.85 2.66 -14.34
N PHE A 100 3.70 3.33 -14.30
CA PHE A 100 3.60 4.76 -14.65
C PHE A 100 3.25 5.52 -13.37
N LEU A 101 4.20 6.26 -12.83
CA LEU A 101 4.00 7.02 -11.60
C LEU A 101 3.19 8.28 -11.89
N SER A 102 2.10 8.49 -11.13
CA SER A 102 1.31 9.73 -11.18
C SER A 102 1.46 10.53 -9.90
N GLU A 103 1.45 9.87 -8.76
CA GLU A 103 1.51 10.53 -7.44
C GLU A 103 2.78 10.19 -6.67
N HIS A 104 3.39 9.05 -6.96
CA HIS A 104 4.61 8.62 -6.28
C HIS A 104 5.84 9.16 -6.99
N ILE A 105 6.95 9.29 -6.25
CA ILE A 105 8.21 9.84 -6.79
C ILE A 105 9.22 8.78 -7.19
N ASP A 106 9.03 7.54 -6.77
CA ASP A 106 9.93 6.44 -7.10
C ASP A 106 9.23 5.11 -6.90
N TYR A 107 9.80 4.06 -7.50
CA TYR A 107 9.35 2.69 -7.25
C TYR A 107 10.54 1.73 -7.32
N LYS A 108 10.41 0.60 -6.64
CA LYS A 108 11.41 -0.46 -6.66
C LYS A 108 10.72 -1.81 -6.68
N TRP A 109 11.29 -2.75 -7.43
CA TRP A 109 10.91 -4.15 -7.37
C TRP A 109 11.93 -4.86 -6.49
N LEU A 110 11.54 -5.33 -5.33
CA LEU A 110 12.43 -5.94 -4.34
C LEU A 110 12.01 -7.36 -3.98
N SER A 111 12.98 -8.21 -3.73
CA SER A 111 12.69 -9.50 -3.11
C SER A 111 12.30 -9.31 -1.65
N VAL A 112 11.67 -10.31 -1.06
CA VAL A 112 11.25 -10.25 0.36
C VAL A 112 12.45 -9.93 1.26
N SER A 113 13.61 -10.51 0.99
CA SER A 113 14.82 -10.27 1.81
C SER A 113 15.34 -8.84 1.74
N GLU A 114 14.93 -8.08 0.73
CA GLU A 114 15.37 -6.69 0.55
C GLU A 114 14.39 -5.67 1.12
N LEU A 115 13.21 -6.08 1.55
CA LEU A 115 12.16 -5.15 1.99
C LEU A 115 12.60 -4.31 3.17
N GLU A 116 13.40 -4.86 4.09
CA GLU A 116 13.84 -4.14 5.28
C GLU A 116 14.84 -3.02 4.97
N THR A 117 15.33 -2.92 3.73
CA THR A 117 16.24 -1.83 3.35
C THR A 117 15.54 -0.50 3.14
N LEU A 118 14.21 -0.49 3.07
CA LEU A 118 13.44 0.71 2.78
C LEU A 118 12.92 1.36 4.05
N ASP A 119 12.71 2.68 3.97
CA ASP A 119 12.09 3.48 5.00
C ASP A 119 10.57 3.46 4.81
N TRP A 120 9.93 2.49 5.46
CA TRP A 120 8.50 2.23 5.29
C TRP A 120 7.62 3.16 6.10
N ASP A 121 6.47 3.50 5.55
CA ASP A 121 5.35 4.06 6.30
C ASP A 121 4.97 3.06 7.40
N ALA A 122 4.75 3.55 8.61
CA ALA A 122 4.54 2.70 9.78
C ALA A 122 3.42 1.67 9.61
N ALA A 123 2.33 2.03 8.94
CA ALA A 123 1.19 1.12 8.75
C ALA A 123 1.53 -0.07 7.86
N ASP A 124 2.56 0.04 7.01
CA ASP A 124 2.97 -1.03 6.10
C ASP A 124 3.89 -2.05 6.78
N LEU A 125 4.54 -1.67 7.87
CA LEU A 125 5.50 -2.56 8.55
C LEU A 125 4.91 -3.90 8.96
N PRO A 126 3.69 -4.00 9.52
CA PRO A 126 3.13 -5.31 9.85
C PRO A 126 2.98 -6.24 8.64
N ILE A 127 2.71 -5.67 7.46
CA ILE A 127 2.61 -6.46 6.23
C ILE A 127 3.99 -6.90 5.78
N VAL A 128 4.99 -6.02 5.85
CA VAL A 128 6.39 -6.39 5.56
C VAL A 128 6.82 -7.55 6.45
N GLU A 129 6.52 -7.48 7.75
CA GLU A 129 6.83 -8.58 8.68
C GLU A 129 6.11 -9.86 8.33
N GLN A 130 4.84 -9.79 7.97
CA GLN A 130 4.07 -10.97 7.55
C GLN A 130 4.69 -11.65 6.33
N LEU A 131 5.14 -10.86 5.36
CA LEU A 131 5.78 -11.38 4.15
C LEU A 131 7.12 -12.04 4.46
N ILE A 132 7.92 -11.44 5.33
CA ILE A 132 9.22 -11.97 5.72
C ILE A 132 9.07 -13.30 6.48
N ASN A 133 8.03 -13.41 7.31
CA ASN A 133 7.80 -14.57 8.16
C ASN A 133 6.93 -15.65 7.54
N SER A 134 6.58 -15.53 6.29
CA SER A 134 5.74 -16.54 5.61
C SER A 134 6.54 -17.54 4.79
#